data_e1054231a42f8e096ffae69b645149d3
#
_entry.id   e1054231a42f8e096ffae69b645149d3
#
_cell.length_a   1.000
_cell.length_b   1.000
_cell.length_c   1.000
_cell.angle_alpha   90.00
_cell.angle_beta   90.00
_cell.angle_gamma   90.00
#
_symmetry.space_group_name_H-M   'P 1'
#
loop_
_entity.id
_entity.type
_entity.pdbx_description
1 polymer ?
#
loop_
_entity_poly.entity_id
_entity_poly.type
_entity_poly.pdbx_seq_one_letter_code
_entity_poly.pdbx_strand_id
1 'polypeptide(L)'
;QVLSTLVRLMTQSDFGATIGTTILRLIAGLAIGVGVGAVLGLLFGLCPKIEDVGTPLIHVLQAIPPVCWVVLALVWFGFNGKPCVFIVATATVPTVVINLSHGVRSVDPQLLEMARLYQFSRWKMLRHVTLPSIRPYFRSALEIVIGGGWKLAVMGEVLTTNSGIGGAITTARLNICLLYTS
;
A
#
# COMPACT_ATOMS: atom_id res chain seq x y z
N GLN A 1 0.05 -33.72 -14.69
CA GLN A 1 1.41 -33.29 -14.30
C GLN A 1 1.39 -31.95 -13.54
N VAL A 2 0.73 -30.88 -14.05
CA VAL A 2 0.68 -29.56 -13.37
C VAL A 2 -0.04 -29.63 -12.02
N LEU A 3 -1.18 -30.34 -11.94
CA LEU A 3 -1.93 -30.48 -10.70
C LEU A 3 -1.17 -31.28 -9.65
N SER A 4 -0.49 -32.34 -10.03
CA SER A 4 0.32 -33.18 -9.12
C SER A 4 1.52 -32.40 -8.57
N THR A 5 2.14 -31.55 -9.39
CA THR A 5 3.24 -30.66 -8.96
C THR A 5 2.75 -29.59 -8.01
N LEU A 6 1.56 -29.00 -8.27
CA LEU A 6 0.92 -28.04 -7.38
C LEU A 6 0.61 -28.63 -6.00
N VAL A 7 0.01 -29.82 -5.97
CA VAL A 7 -0.29 -30.52 -4.69
C VAL A 7 1.00 -30.85 -3.94
N ARG A 8 2.06 -31.26 -4.65
CA ARG A 8 3.36 -31.55 -4.06
C ARG A 8 4.05 -30.29 -3.48
N LEU A 9 3.93 -29.15 -4.16
CA LEU A 9 4.41 -27.85 -3.67
C LEU A 9 3.65 -27.37 -2.43
N MET A 10 2.34 -27.60 -2.38
CA MET A 10 1.50 -27.27 -1.21
C MET A 10 1.81 -28.13 0.01
N THR A 11 2.36 -29.33 -0.19
CA THR A 11 2.67 -30.30 0.89
C THR A 11 4.10 -30.13 1.44
N GLN A 12 4.93 -29.29 0.80
CA GLN A 12 6.26 -28.97 1.32
C GLN A 12 6.16 -28.05 2.54
N SER A 13 6.89 -28.38 3.60
CA SER A 13 6.94 -27.64 4.87
C SER A 13 7.30 -26.15 4.70
N ASP A 14 7.98 -25.80 3.63
CA ASP A 14 8.44 -24.45 3.30
C ASP A 14 7.35 -23.55 2.66
N PHE A 15 6.23 -24.14 2.21
CA PHE A 15 5.16 -23.38 1.56
C PHE A 15 4.50 -22.39 2.52
N GLY A 16 4.24 -22.81 3.76
CA GLY A 16 3.70 -21.94 4.81
C GLY A 16 4.64 -20.79 5.18
N ALA A 17 5.92 -21.05 5.28
CA ALA A 17 6.95 -20.05 5.55
C ALA A 17 7.06 -19.03 4.39
N THR A 18 6.98 -19.52 3.17
CA THR A 18 7.02 -18.70 1.95
C THR A 18 5.84 -17.72 1.87
N ILE A 19 4.62 -18.20 2.13
CA ILE A 19 3.42 -17.34 2.20
C ILE A 19 3.54 -16.36 3.36
N GLY A 20 3.97 -16.83 4.53
CA GLY A 20 4.14 -16.02 5.73
C GLY A 20 5.08 -14.82 5.51
N THR A 21 6.19 -15.03 4.80
CA THR A 21 7.13 -13.94 4.48
C THR A 21 6.53 -12.89 3.56
N THR A 22 5.78 -13.30 2.52
CA THR A 22 5.08 -12.37 1.62
C THR A 22 4.01 -11.58 2.36
N ILE A 23 3.20 -12.23 3.20
CA ILE A 23 2.16 -11.57 4.01
C ILE A 23 2.79 -10.57 4.99
N LEU A 24 3.88 -10.95 5.65
CA LEU A 24 4.57 -10.06 6.59
C LEU A 24 5.08 -8.78 5.89
N ARG A 25 5.70 -8.92 4.71
CA ARG A 25 6.17 -7.79 3.91
C ARG A 25 5.03 -6.91 3.43
N LEU A 26 3.94 -7.53 2.97
CA LEU A 26 2.72 -6.83 2.56
C LEU A 26 2.15 -6.02 3.73
N ILE A 27 1.94 -6.64 4.89
CA ILE A 27 1.40 -5.96 6.08
C ILE A 27 2.33 -4.83 6.53
N ALA A 28 3.64 -5.04 6.55
CA ALA A 28 4.60 -4.01 6.90
C ALA A 28 4.54 -2.82 5.93
N GLY A 29 4.50 -3.07 4.61
CA GLY A 29 4.37 -2.03 3.59
C GLY A 29 3.05 -1.29 3.69
N LEU A 30 1.93 -2.00 3.87
CA LEU A 30 0.61 -1.40 4.07
C LEU A 30 0.55 -0.58 5.36
N ALA A 31 1.07 -1.08 6.48
CA ALA A 31 1.06 -0.36 7.76
C ALA A 31 1.82 0.97 7.66
N ILE A 32 3.01 0.96 7.05
CA ILE A 32 3.80 2.18 6.82
C ILE A 32 3.05 3.12 5.86
N GLY A 33 2.59 2.60 4.70
CA GLY A 33 1.91 3.39 3.68
C GLY A 33 0.60 3.99 4.15
N VAL A 34 -0.23 3.22 4.85
CA VAL A 34 -1.49 3.69 5.44
C VAL A 34 -1.23 4.70 6.56
N GLY A 35 -0.25 4.45 7.43
CA GLY A 35 0.10 5.36 8.52
C GLY A 35 0.56 6.72 8.00
N VAL A 36 1.53 6.74 7.09
CA VAL A 36 2.03 7.98 6.46
C VAL A 36 0.92 8.65 5.64
N GLY A 37 0.21 7.86 4.82
CA GLY A 37 -0.89 8.36 3.98
C GLY A 37 -2.04 8.95 4.78
N ALA A 38 -2.38 8.35 5.94
CA ALA A 38 -3.42 8.88 6.81
C ALA A 38 -3.03 10.23 7.43
N VAL A 39 -1.81 10.36 7.92
CA VAL A 39 -1.31 11.63 8.48
C VAL A 39 -1.31 12.72 7.42
N LEU A 40 -0.72 12.44 6.24
CA LEU A 40 -0.66 13.41 5.14
C LEU A 40 -2.06 13.74 4.60
N GLY A 41 -2.94 12.74 4.43
CA GLY A 41 -4.30 12.94 3.93
C GLY A 41 -5.16 13.78 4.85
N LEU A 42 -5.03 13.61 6.16
CA LEU A 42 -5.67 14.47 7.15
C LEU A 42 -5.11 15.89 7.12
N LEU A 43 -3.79 16.04 7.00
CA LEU A 43 -3.15 17.36 6.89
C LEU A 43 -3.63 18.10 5.63
N PHE A 44 -3.70 17.43 4.48
CA PHE A 44 -4.19 18.01 3.23
C PHE A 44 -5.66 18.41 3.34
N GLY A 45 -6.51 17.51 3.87
CA GLY A 45 -7.93 17.81 4.04
C GLY A 45 -8.23 18.97 5.01
N LEU A 46 -7.40 19.14 6.05
CA LEU A 46 -7.58 20.20 7.06
C LEU A 46 -6.94 21.54 6.66
N CYS A 47 -5.93 21.54 5.78
CA CYS A 47 -5.16 22.70 5.38
C CYS A 47 -5.18 22.89 3.86
N PRO A 48 -6.12 23.68 3.29
CA PRO A 48 -6.25 23.86 1.84
C PRO A 48 -4.97 24.33 1.15
N LYS A 49 -4.19 25.20 1.80
CA LYS A 49 -2.91 25.68 1.25
C LYS A 49 -1.87 24.58 1.05
N ILE A 50 -1.86 23.60 1.95
CA ILE A 50 -0.94 22.45 1.86
C ILE A 50 -1.43 21.49 0.77
N GLU A 51 -2.72 21.34 0.63
CA GLU A 51 -3.34 20.50 -0.38
C GLU A 51 -3.09 21.03 -1.79
N ASP A 52 -3.26 22.34 -2.02
CA ASP A 52 -3.05 22.96 -3.33
C ASP A 52 -1.64 22.70 -3.89
N VAL A 53 -0.64 22.67 -3.02
CA VAL A 53 0.75 22.36 -3.39
C VAL A 53 1.03 20.86 -3.38
N GLY A 54 0.46 20.13 -2.43
CA GLY A 54 0.74 18.73 -2.22
C GLY A 54 0.04 17.78 -3.20
N THR A 55 -1.19 18.11 -3.61
CA THR A 55 -1.97 17.27 -4.52
C THR A 55 -1.29 17.05 -5.88
N PRO A 56 -0.75 18.08 -6.56
CA PRO A 56 0.01 17.85 -7.79
C PRO A 56 1.21 16.93 -7.59
N LEU A 57 1.93 17.06 -6.46
CA LEU A 57 3.06 16.21 -6.14
C LEU A 57 2.64 14.73 -5.96
N ILE A 58 1.52 14.50 -5.28
CA ILE A 58 0.96 13.15 -5.13
C ILE A 58 0.57 12.54 -6.48
N HIS A 59 -0.02 13.33 -7.39
CA HIS A 59 -0.33 12.85 -8.73
C HIS A 59 0.92 12.53 -9.56
N VAL A 60 1.99 13.30 -9.43
CA VAL A 60 3.28 12.97 -10.06
C VAL A 60 3.82 11.65 -9.52
N LEU A 61 3.75 11.40 -8.21
CA LEU A 61 4.17 10.12 -7.63
C LEU A 61 3.36 8.92 -8.18
N GLN A 62 2.06 9.11 -8.42
CA GLN A 62 1.21 8.07 -9.02
C GLN A 62 1.47 7.86 -10.52
N ALA A 63 1.93 8.88 -11.23
CA ALA A 63 2.24 8.79 -12.65
C ALA A 63 3.49 7.94 -12.93
N ILE A 64 4.38 7.78 -11.93
CA ILE A 64 5.59 6.98 -12.07
C ILE A 64 5.22 5.48 -12.05
N PRO A 65 5.58 4.71 -13.11
CA PRO A 65 5.30 3.28 -13.15
C PRO A 65 5.91 2.54 -11.94
N PRO A 66 5.21 1.56 -11.35
CA PRO A 66 5.70 0.80 -10.20
C PRO A 66 7.08 0.16 -10.41
N VAL A 67 7.42 -0.22 -11.64
CA VAL A 67 8.73 -0.80 -11.99
C VAL A 67 9.88 0.17 -11.71
N CYS A 68 9.68 1.48 -11.92
CA CYS A 68 10.71 2.48 -11.62
C CYS A 68 11.01 2.52 -10.12
N TRP A 69 9.98 2.39 -9.28
CA TRP A 69 10.15 2.28 -7.83
C TRP A 69 10.89 1.01 -7.41
N VAL A 70 10.69 -0.11 -8.14
CA VAL A 70 11.43 -1.36 -7.92
C VAL A 70 12.92 -1.14 -8.16
N VAL A 71 13.29 -0.54 -9.30
CA VAL A 71 14.70 -0.28 -9.65
C VAL A 71 15.36 0.64 -8.62
N LEU A 72 14.67 1.72 -8.23
CA LEU A 72 15.16 2.64 -7.22
C LEU A 72 15.36 1.95 -5.87
N ALA A 73 14.40 1.13 -5.46
CA ALA A 73 14.48 0.39 -4.22
C ALA A 73 15.62 -0.64 -4.20
N LEU A 74 15.90 -1.28 -5.36
CA LEU A 74 17.05 -2.19 -5.49
C LEU A 74 18.39 -1.48 -5.33
N VAL A 75 18.51 -0.27 -5.90
CA VAL A 75 19.73 0.54 -5.75
C VAL A 75 19.96 0.94 -4.29
N TRP A 76 18.91 1.28 -3.56
CA TRP A 76 19.02 1.74 -2.17
C TRP A 76 19.16 0.61 -1.15
N PHE A 77 18.40 -0.47 -1.32
CA PHE A 77 18.29 -1.54 -0.32
C PHE A 77 18.97 -2.85 -0.75
N GLY A 78 19.37 -2.98 -2.03
CA GLY A 78 19.93 -4.21 -2.56
C GLY A 78 18.91 -5.35 -2.71
N PHE A 79 19.40 -6.54 -3.04
CA PHE A 79 18.57 -7.75 -3.23
C PHE A 79 18.21 -8.38 -1.87
N ASN A 80 17.11 -7.91 -1.28
CA ASN A 80 16.54 -8.44 -0.05
C ASN A 80 15.03 -8.18 0.02
N GLY A 81 14.36 -8.50 1.13
CA GLY A 81 12.91 -8.26 1.25
C GLY A 81 12.49 -6.80 1.48
N LYS A 82 13.42 -5.87 1.76
CA LYS A 82 13.12 -4.46 2.06
C LYS A 82 12.55 -3.70 0.84
N PRO A 83 13.06 -3.88 -0.40
CA PRO A 83 12.47 -3.27 -1.58
C PRO A 83 10.99 -3.56 -1.74
N CYS A 84 10.53 -4.79 -1.46
CA CYS A 84 9.13 -5.17 -1.53
C CYS A 84 8.26 -4.31 -0.60
N VAL A 85 8.68 -4.14 0.66
CA VAL A 85 8.00 -3.29 1.66
C VAL A 85 7.95 -1.83 1.20
N PHE A 86 9.06 -1.31 0.68
CA PHE A 86 9.17 0.05 0.17
C PHE A 86 8.20 0.31 -1.01
N ILE A 87 8.14 -0.60 -1.98
CA ILE A 87 7.26 -0.47 -3.15
C ILE A 87 5.80 -0.45 -2.73
N VAL A 88 5.39 -1.37 -1.85
CA VAL A 88 4.02 -1.42 -1.33
C VAL A 88 3.69 -0.13 -0.57
N ALA A 89 4.59 0.35 0.29
CA ALA A 89 4.37 1.58 1.05
C ALA A 89 4.24 2.80 0.12
N THR A 90 5.16 2.96 -0.84
CA THR A 90 5.16 4.10 -1.77
C THR A 90 3.90 4.15 -2.64
N ALA A 91 3.40 3.01 -3.10
CA ALA A 91 2.16 2.94 -3.88
C ALA A 91 0.90 3.17 -3.02
N THR A 92 0.95 2.82 -1.73
CA THR A 92 -0.17 2.97 -0.79
C THR A 92 -0.38 4.42 -0.38
N VAL A 93 0.69 5.17 -0.11
CA VAL A 93 0.64 6.56 0.39
C VAL A 93 -0.26 7.45 -0.47
N PRO A 94 -0.05 7.60 -1.80
CA PRO A 94 -0.87 8.48 -2.62
C PRO A 94 -2.36 8.13 -2.58
N THR A 95 -2.68 6.85 -2.67
CA THR A 95 -4.07 6.37 -2.66
C THR A 95 -4.79 6.73 -1.36
N VAL A 96 -4.13 6.54 -0.22
CA VAL A 96 -4.69 6.89 1.08
C VAL A 96 -4.81 8.39 1.25
N VAL A 97 -3.79 9.17 0.85
CA VAL A 97 -3.81 10.63 0.92
C VAL A 97 -5.00 11.22 0.17
N ILE A 98 -5.20 10.82 -1.09
CA ILE A 98 -6.28 11.34 -1.93
C ILE A 98 -7.65 10.98 -1.35
N ASN A 99 -7.85 9.71 -0.96
CA ASN A 99 -9.14 9.28 -0.40
C ASN A 99 -9.46 10.01 0.91
N LEU A 100 -8.48 10.20 1.80
CA LEU A 100 -8.72 10.87 3.07
C LEU A 100 -8.90 12.38 2.89
N SER A 101 -8.14 13.06 2.04
CA SER A 101 -8.33 14.48 1.76
C SER A 101 -9.73 14.75 1.22
N HIS A 102 -10.20 13.93 0.26
CA HIS A 102 -11.57 14.00 -0.23
C HIS A 102 -12.60 13.71 0.88
N GLY A 103 -12.33 12.72 1.74
CA GLY A 103 -13.19 12.41 2.89
C GLY A 103 -13.34 13.59 3.85
N VAL A 104 -12.26 14.30 4.16
CA VAL A 104 -12.31 15.49 5.02
C VAL A 104 -13.12 16.62 4.37
N ARG A 105 -12.98 16.81 3.06
CA ARG A 105 -13.74 17.84 2.31
C ARG A 105 -15.22 17.52 2.15
N SER A 106 -15.59 16.25 2.16
CA SER A 106 -16.99 15.81 2.03
C SER A 106 -17.77 15.91 3.34
N VAL A 107 -17.17 16.37 4.43
CA VAL A 107 -17.88 16.61 5.70
C VAL A 107 -18.91 17.72 5.51
N ASP A 108 -20.17 17.41 5.87
CA ASP A 108 -21.29 18.34 5.73
C ASP A 108 -21.00 19.69 6.43
N PRO A 109 -21.06 20.81 5.68
CA PRO A 109 -20.88 22.15 6.25
C PRO A 109 -21.83 22.45 7.43
N GLN A 110 -23.06 21.91 7.38
CA GLN A 110 -24.05 22.11 8.45
C GLN A 110 -23.57 21.50 9.78
N LEU A 111 -22.93 20.32 9.71
CA LEU A 111 -22.35 19.70 10.90
C LEU A 111 -21.18 20.52 11.47
N LEU A 112 -20.39 21.15 10.60
CA LEU A 112 -19.29 22.01 11.02
C LEU A 112 -19.79 23.32 11.65
N GLU A 113 -20.86 23.92 11.11
CA GLU A 113 -21.51 25.11 11.66
C GLU A 113 -22.13 24.79 13.03
N MET A 114 -22.85 23.67 13.14
CA MET A 114 -23.43 23.23 14.41
C MET A 114 -22.33 23.01 15.48
N ALA A 115 -21.23 22.36 15.11
CA ALA A 115 -20.11 22.19 16.04
C ALA A 115 -19.46 23.51 16.49
N ARG A 116 -19.46 24.52 15.62
CA ARG A 116 -19.01 25.90 15.96
C ARG A 116 -19.97 26.59 16.92
N LEU A 117 -21.27 26.48 16.70
CA LEU A 117 -22.29 27.02 17.60
C LEU A 117 -22.18 26.44 19.01
N TYR A 118 -21.86 25.15 19.11
CA TYR A 118 -21.60 24.49 20.42
C TYR A 118 -20.18 24.74 20.94
N GLN A 119 -19.42 25.66 20.36
CA GLN A 119 -18.06 26.04 20.78
C GLN A 119 -17.10 24.86 20.91
N PHE A 120 -17.18 23.89 19.99
CA PHE A 120 -16.26 22.77 19.97
C PHE A 120 -14.83 23.27 19.73
N SER A 121 -13.87 22.83 20.55
CA SER A 121 -12.45 23.01 20.25
C SER A 121 -12.05 22.27 18.96
N ARG A 122 -10.99 22.71 18.28
CA ARG A 122 -10.50 22.07 17.05
C ARG A 122 -10.28 20.57 17.21
N TRP A 123 -9.77 20.13 18.36
CA TRP A 123 -9.56 18.71 18.68
C TRP A 123 -10.88 17.96 18.86
N LYS A 124 -11.85 18.57 19.53
CA LYS A 124 -13.17 17.98 19.73
C LYS A 124 -13.93 17.86 18.41
N MET A 125 -13.82 18.85 17.53
CA MET A 125 -14.39 18.83 16.17
C MET A 125 -13.76 17.71 15.34
N LEU A 126 -12.41 17.59 15.32
CA LEU A 126 -11.71 16.53 14.61
C LEU A 126 -12.18 15.14 15.07
N ARG A 127 -12.24 14.91 16.38
CA ARG A 127 -12.53 13.59 16.95
C ARG A 127 -14.01 13.17 16.83
N HIS A 128 -14.95 14.12 16.95
CA HIS A 128 -16.39 13.80 17.02
C HIS A 128 -17.14 14.08 15.73
N VAL A 129 -16.64 14.92 14.85
CA VAL A 129 -17.28 15.26 13.57
C VAL A 129 -16.46 14.71 12.40
N THR A 130 -15.20 15.16 12.23
CA THR A 130 -14.40 14.83 11.07
C THR A 130 -14.05 13.35 11.03
N LEU A 131 -13.49 12.79 12.10
CA LEU A 131 -13.02 11.39 12.12
C LEU A 131 -14.14 10.37 11.86
N PRO A 132 -15.34 10.49 12.45
CA PRO A 132 -16.46 9.61 12.12
C PRO A 132 -16.93 9.76 10.67
N SER A 133 -16.96 10.98 10.14
CA SER A 133 -17.43 11.26 8.78
C SER A 133 -16.50 10.72 7.70
N ILE A 134 -15.19 10.64 7.96
CA ILE A 134 -14.21 10.11 6.99
C ILE A 134 -14.06 8.58 7.03
N ARG A 135 -14.68 7.89 7.98
CA ARG A 135 -14.60 6.42 8.08
C ARG A 135 -14.90 5.67 6.78
N PRO A 136 -15.97 6.00 6.02
CA PRO A 136 -16.26 5.32 4.77
C PRO A 136 -15.15 5.51 3.73
N TYR A 137 -14.58 6.71 3.64
CA TYR A 137 -13.46 7.01 2.73
C TYR A 137 -12.19 6.26 3.11
N PHE A 138 -11.90 6.18 4.41
CA PHE A 138 -10.76 5.41 4.90
C PHE A 138 -10.93 3.91 4.62
N ARG A 139 -12.14 3.37 4.81
CA ARG A 139 -12.46 1.97 4.51
C ARG A 139 -12.29 1.68 3.02
N SER A 140 -12.82 2.54 2.15
CA SER A 140 -12.65 2.44 0.70
C SER A 140 -11.18 2.49 0.29
N ALA A 141 -10.39 3.39 0.90
CA ALA A 141 -8.94 3.44 0.67
C ALA A 141 -8.27 2.12 1.04
N LEU A 142 -8.61 1.54 2.20
CA LEU A 142 -8.05 0.24 2.64
C LEU A 142 -8.39 -0.90 1.67
N GLU A 143 -9.63 -0.97 1.20
CA GLU A 143 -10.06 -1.98 0.22
C GLU A 143 -9.22 -1.90 -1.07
N ILE A 144 -8.99 -0.68 -1.58
CA ILE A 144 -8.18 -0.45 -2.78
C ILE A 144 -6.72 -0.86 -2.55
N VAL A 145 -6.11 -0.41 -1.44
CA VAL A 145 -4.67 -0.65 -1.22
C VAL A 145 -4.36 -2.09 -0.83
N ILE A 146 -5.27 -2.80 -0.17
CA ILE A 146 -5.10 -4.23 0.13
C ILE A 146 -5.13 -5.03 -1.18
N GLY A 147 -6.13 -4.81 -2.03
CA GLY A 147 -6.25 -5.50 -3.31
C GLY A 147 -5.11 -5.18 -4.29
N GLY A 148 -4.70 -3.91 -4.38
CA GLY A 148 -3.57 -3.48 -5.20
C GLY A 148 -2.21 -3.87 -4.61
N GLY A 149 -2.05 -3.76 -3.30
CA GLY A 149 -0.83 -4.04 -2.58
C GLY A 149 -0.35 -5.48 -2.72
N TRP A 150 -1.28 -6.45 -2.76
CA TRP A 150 -0.94 -7.84 -3.01
C TRP A 150 -0.22 -8.05 -4.35
N LYS A 151 -0.73 -7.44 -5.41
CA LYS A 151 -0.12 -7.52 -6.75
C LYS A 151 1.28 -6.92 -6.76
N LEU A 152 1.45 -5.77 -6.09
CA LEU A 152 2.73 -5.07 -5.99
C LEU A 152 3.73 -5.83 -5.12
N ALA A 153 3.28 -6.46 -4.03
CA ALA A 153 4.13 -7.29 -3.18
C ALA A 153 4.71 -8.47 -3.95
N VAL A 154 3.87 -9.24 -4.67
CA VAL A 154 4.33 -10.37 -5.48
C VAL A 154 5.23 -9.90 -6.61
N MET A 155 4.88 -8.83 -7.33
CA MET A 155 5.72 -8.23 -8.37
C MET A 155 7.09 -7.78 -7.82
N GLY A 156 7.08 -7.12 -6.67
CA GLY A 156 8.29 -6.71 -5.97
C GLY A 156 9.17 -7.91 -5.60
N GLU A 157 8.60 -8.98 -5.05
CA GLU A 157 9.35 -10.18 -4.70
C GLU A 157 9.96 -10.87 -5.91
N VAL A 158 9.23 -10.99 -7.02
CA VAL A 158 9.74 -11.59 -8.26
C VAL A 158 11.00 -10.89 -8.76
N LEU A 159 11.10 -9.59 -8.55
CA LEU A 159 12.20 -8.76 -9.08
C LEU A 159 13.33 -8.52 -8.06
N THR A 160 13.06 -8.65 -6.76
CA THR A 160 14.01 -8.17 -5.73
C THR A 160 14.52 -9.24 -4.77
N THR A 161 13.91 -10.44 -4.76
CA THR A 161 14.27 -11.47 -3.77
C THR A 161 13.99 -12.88 -4.27
N ASN A 162 14.75 -13.84 -3.77
CA ASN A 162 14.54 -15.26 -4.02
C ASN A 162 13.64 -15.93 -2.95
N SER A 163 13.09 -15.17 -2.01
CA SER A 163 12.24 -15.65 -0.94
C SER A 163 10.81 -15.09 -1.08
N GLY A 164 9.83 -15.79 -0.52
CA GLY A 164 8.42 -15.46 -0.68
C GLY A 164 7.80 -16.09 -1.93
N ILE A 165 6.53 -15.78 -2.18
CA ILE A 165 5.78 -16.33 -3.33
C ILE A 165 6.44 -15.91 -4.65
N GLY A 166 6.85 -14.65 -4.76
CA GLY A 166 7.53 -14.14 -5.94
C GLY A 166 8.87 -14.83 -6.20
N GLY A 167 9.66 -15.11 -5.16
CA GLY A 167 10.91 -15.87 -5.25
C GLY A 167 10.68 -17.31 -5.71
N ALA A 168 9.65 -17.98 -5.20
CA ALA A 168 9.26 -19.33 -5.64
C ALA A 168 8.89 -19.37 -7.13
N ILE A 169 8.15 -18.35 -7.62
CA ILE A 169 7.82 -18.22 -9.05
C ILE A 169 9.08 -18.05 -9.89
N THR A 170 10.02 -17.22 -9.46
CA THR A 170 11.28 -16.98 -10.18
C THR A 170 12.11 -18.24 -10.25
N THR A 171 12.25 -18.98 -9.14
CA THR A 171 12.98 -20.24 -9.09
C THR A 171 12.34 -21.30 -10.00
N ALA A 172 11.01 -21.44 -9.97
CA ALA A 172 10.29 -22.35 -10.85
C ALA A 172 10.50 -22.00 -12.33
N ARG A 173 10.49 -20.71 -12.69
CA ARG A 173 10.74 -20.23 -14.05
C ARG A 173 12.15 -20.57 -14.53
N LEU A 174 13.15 -20.39 -13.69
CA LEU A 174 14.55 -20.73 -14.01
C LEU A 174 14.72 -22.24 -14.23
N ASN A 175 14.10 -23.07 -13.40
CA ASN A 175 14.16 -24.52 -13.54
C ASN A 175 13.49 -25.03 -14.83
N ILE A 176 12.38 -24.40 -15.24
CA ILE A 176 11.74 -24.74 -16.52
C ILE A 176 12.62 -24.34 -17.70
N CYS A 177 13.27 -23.19 -17.64
CA CYS A 177 14.18 -22.73 -18.69
C CYS A 177 15.39 -23.68 -18.86
N LEU A 178 15.95 -24.19 -17.77
CA LEU A 178 17.06 -25.17 -17.79
C LEU A 178 16.64 -26.52 -18.39
N LEU A 179 15.39 -26.96 -18.18
CA LEU A 179 14.86 -28.21 -18.75
C LEU A 179 14.65 -28.13 -20.26
N TYR A 180 14.46 -26.94 -20.83
CA TYR A 180 14.31 -26.75 -22.29
C TYR A 180 15.66 -26.54 -23.02
N THR A 181 16.74 -26.28 -22.29
CA THR A 181 18.06 -25.97 -22.87
C THR A 181 19.04 -27.14 -22.79
N SER A 182 18.67 -28.23 -22.14
CA SER A 182 19.40 -29.51 -22.10
C SER A 182 18.76 -30.56 -23.01
#